data_16aad404d4d26ba5f261ae769ab6f380
#
_entry.id   16aad404d4d26ba5f261ae769ab6f380
#
_cell.length_a   1.000
_cell.length_b   1.000
_cell.length_c   1.000
_cell.angle_alpha   90.00
_cell.angle_beta   90.00
_cell.angle_gamma   90.00
#
_symmetry.space_group_name_H-M   'P 1'
#
loop_
_entity.id
_entity.type
_entity.pdbx_description
1 polymer ?
#
loop_
_entity_poly.entity_id
_entity_poly.type
_entity_poly.pdbx_seq_one_letter_code
_entity_poly.pdbx_strand_id
1 'polypeptide(L)'
;RKVIPVIFLVVILIGYHFSNLCPYAYGYDVIKVPKMNESLIADQMIEENFTKSNLVALVYPKNDDYSVEKKMLEELESYDEIDHTQGLSNIEAQDGYMLEDKLTARQFSEMADLDYEAAQLVYTAYAIENEEYGQIIGNFASYRVPLVDMFLYVCDEADTGIVSLSQEELDDLHEAREKMESALAQLQGDKYNRVLIYLSPSLEAGQTTYEFTDTIRSIARKYYPDGELYMAGDATNEYDFQKSFAIDNVVVSVVSIFIVLLVLLFTFQSVGMPILLIVVIQG
;
A
#
# COMPACT_ATOMS: atom_id res chain seq x y z
N ARG A 1 26.52 -11.04 -53.14
CA ARG A 1 25.07 -11.30 -52.90
C ARG A 1 24.78 -12.12 -51.63
N LYS A 2 25.63 -13.05 -51.23
CA LYS A 2 25.38 -13.89 -50.02
C LYS A 2 25.77 -13.23 -48.70
N VAL A 3 26.54 -12.13 -48.74
CA VAL A 3 26.99 -11.42 -47.54
C VAL A 3 25.93 -10.49 -46.96
N ILE A 4 25.06 -9.93 -47.82
CA ILE A 4 24.02 -8.98 -47.40
C ILE A 4 23.04 -9.57 -46.38
N PRO A 5 22.48 -10.82 -46.59
CA PRO A 5 21.61 -11.41 -45.62
C PRO A 5 22.29 -11.69 -44.27
N VAL A 6 23.58 -12.03 -44.28
CA VAL A 6 24.34 -12.29 -43.06
C VAL A 6 24.53 -11.01 -42.25
N ILE A 7 24.90 -9.89 -42.92
CA ILE A 7 25.04 -8.57 -42.28
C ILE A 7 23.69 -8.13 -41.70
N PHE A 8 22.58 -8.35 -42.44
CA PHE A 8 21.23 -7.99 -41.98
C PHE A 8 20.83 -8.80 -40.74
N LEU A 9 21.11 -10.09 -40.72
CA LEU A 9 20.84 -10.94 -39.57
C LEU A 9 21.64 -10.51 -38.32
N VAL A 10 22.90 -10.14 -38.50
CA VAL A 10 23.75 -9.62 -37.42
C VAL A 10 23.22 -8.28 -36.89
N VAL A 11 22.74 -7.37 -37.75
CA VAL A 11 22.15 -6.11 -37.33
C VAL A 11 20.86 -6.34 -36.53
N ILE A 12 20.00 -7.29 -36.96
CA ILE A 12 18.78 -7.66 -36.20
C ILE A 12 19.13 -8.20 -34.81
N LEU A 13 20.12 -9.09 -34.71
CA LEU A 13 20.54 -9.66 -33.41
C LEU A 13 21.11 -8.59 -32.48
N ILE A 14 21.89 -7.66 -33.03
CA ILE A 14 22.41 -6.52 -32.27
C ILE A 14 21.25 -5.61 -31.81
N GLY A 15 20.33 -5.28 -32.71
CA GLY A 15 19.15 -4.45 -32.39
C GLY A 15 18.28 -5.09 -31.30
N TYR A 16 18.03 -6.40 -31.41
CA TYR A 16 17.29 -7.15 -30.40
C TYR A 16 17.99 -7.13 -29.03
N HIS A 17 19.32 -7.32 -29.01
CA HIS A 17 20.11 -7.26 -27.79
C HIS A 17 20.02 -5.89 -27.12
N PHE A 18 20.21 -4.81 -27.88
CA PHE A 18 20.11 -3.45 -27.34
C PHE A 18 18.67 -3.07 -26.94
N SER A 19 17.66 -3.56 -27.65
CA SER A 19 16.25 -3.34 -27.29
C SER A 19 15.92 -3.93 -25.92
N ASN A 20 16.45 -5.11 -25.60
CA ASN A 20 16.26 -5.73 -24.29
C ASN A 20 17.04 -5.06 -23.13
N LEU A 21 18.03 -4.24 -23.46
CA LEU A 21 18.80 -3.47 -22.49
C LEU A 21 18.20 -2.07 -22.20
N CYS A 22 17.20 -1.65 -22.99
CA CYS A 22 16.52 -0.38 -22.76
C CYS A 22 15.57 -0.50 -21.57
N PRO A 23 15.78 0.24 -20.47
CA PRO A 23 14.80 0.34 -19.42
C PRO A 23 13.60 1.15 -19.95
N TYR A 24 12.46 0.48 -20.09
CA TYR A 24 11.21 1.18 -20.39
C TYR A 24 10.62 1.68 -19.08
N ALA A 25 10.61 3.00 -18.87
CA ALA A 25 9.82 3.62 -17.82
C ALA A 25 8.44 3.94 -18.38
N TYR A 26 7.41 3.32 -17.82
CA TYR A 26 6.02 3.58 -18.16
C TYR A 26 5.43 4.48 -17.09
N GLY A 27 5.67 5.79 -17.19
CA GLY A 27 5.10 6.78 -16.29
C GLY A 27 4.19 7.74 -17.06
N TYR A 28 3.19 8.24 -16.40
CA TYR A 28 2.32 9.32 -16.92
C TYR A 28 3.11 10.61 -17.22
N ASP A 29 4.24 10.78 -16.55
CA ASP A 29 5.14 11.95 -16.71
C ASP A 29 5.87 12.00 -18.06
N VAL A 30 5.81 10.93 -18.86
CA VAL A 30 6.44 10.87 -20.19
C VAL A 30 5.62 11.61 -21.26
N ILE A 31 4.34 11.89 -21.00
CA ILE A 31 3.53 12.71 -21.89
C ILE A 31 3.88 14.19 -21.65
N LYS A 32 4.96 14.65 -22.28
CA LYS A 32 5.24 16.09 -22.37
C LYS A 32 4.11 16.74 -23.15
N VAL A 33 3.09 17.19 -22.41
CA VAL A 33 1.99 17.96 -23.00
C VAL A 33 2.55 19.25 -23.57
N PRO A 34 2.31 19.59 -24.88
CA PRO A 34 2.90 20.75 -25.51
C PRO A 34 2.49 22.10 -24.90
N LYS A 35 1.47 22.09 -24.02
CA LYS A 35 1.04 23.27 -23.25
C LYS A 35 0.94 22.88 -21.77
N MET A 36 1.73 23.57 -20.96
CA MET A 36 1.57 23.55 -19.51
C MET A 36 0.18 24.07 -19.15
N ASN A 37 -0.62 23.24 -18.52
CA ASN A 37 -1.87 23.64 -17.90
C ASN A 37 -1.63 23.99 -16.42
N GLU A 38 -2.63 24.58 -15.75
CA GLU A 38 -2.50 25.00 -14.34
C GLU A 38 -2.18 23.83 -13.41
N SER A 39 -2.71 22.64 -13.68
CA SER A 39 -2.43 21.44 -12.88
C SER A 39 -0.97 21.01 -12.98
N LEU A 40 -0.38 20.97 -14.19
CA LEU A 40 1.02 20.63 -14.39
C LEU A 40 1.97 21.66 -13.75
N ILE A 41 1.58 22.95 -13.78
CA ILE A 41 2.35 23.99 -13.10
C ILE A 41 2.26 23.78 -11.57
N ALA A 42 1.10 23.46 -11.05
CA ALA A 42 0.92 23.17 -9.63
C ALA A 42 1.71 21.93 -9.20
N ASP A 43 1.67 20.84 -9.98
CA ASP A 43 2.45 19.63 -9.73
C ASP A 43 3.95 19.91 -9.71
N GLN A 44 4.45 20.68 -10.70
CA GLN A 44 5.85 21.07 -10.75
C GLN A 44 6.23 21.95 -9.54
N MET A 45 5.38 22.89 -9.13
CA MET A 45 5.62 23.70 -7.94
C MET A 45 5.61 22.86 -6.65
N ILE A 46 4.76 21.84 -6.58
CA ILE A 46 4.75 20.90 -5.46
C ILE A 46 6.04 20.07 -5.45
N GLU A 47 6.45 19.52 -6.58
CA GLU A 47 7.70 18.74 -6.70
C GLU A 47 8.96 19.56 -6.39
N GLU A 48 9.00 20.85 -6.78
CA GLU A 48 10.14 21.72 -6.52
C GLU A 48 10.25 22.20 -5.06
N ASN A 49 9.12 22.27 -4.33
CA ASN A 49 9.07 22.85 -2.98
C ASN A 49 8.78 21.82 -1.88
N PHE A 50 8.25 20.65 -2.22
CA PHE A 50 7.90 19.59 -1.29
C PHE A 50 8.45 18.26 -1.79
N THR A 51 8.83 17.41 -0.87
CA THR A 51 9.28 16.06 -1.23
C THR A 51 8.11 15.28 -1.83
N LYS A 52 8.31 14.67 -3.02
CA LYS A 52 7.31 13.81 -3.63
C LYS A 52 7.08 12.60 -2.71
N SER A 53 5.89 12.47 -2.17
CA SER A 53 5.53 11.29 -1.39
C SER A 53 5.15 10.17 -2.36
N ASN A 54 5.98 9.13 -2.44
CA ASN A 54 5.66 7.93 -3.17
C ASN A 54 4.95 6.96 -2.21
N LEU A 55 3.63 6.90 -2.30
CA LEU A 55 2.78 6.16 -1.39
C LEU A 55 2.29 4.87 -2.03
N VAL A 56 2.41 3.77 -1.30
CA VAL A 56 1.78 2.49 -1.61
C VAL A 56 0.80 2.14 -0.50
N ALA A 57 -0.46 1.99 -0.84
CA ALA A 57 -1.48 1.47 0.05
C ALA A 57 -1.56 -0.06 -0.12
N LEU A 58 -1.31 -0.79 0.96
CA LEU A 58 -1.46 -2.23 1.04
C LEU A 58 -2.74 -2.56 1.80
N VAL A 59 -3.64 -3.32 1.17
CA VAL A 59 -4.91 -3.77 1.75
C VAL A 59 -4.84 -5.28 1.95
N TYR A 60 -5.19 -5.74 3.14
CA TYR A 60 -5.13 -7.14 3.57
C TYR A 60 -6.35 -7.49 4.44
N PRO A 61 -6.70 -8.78 4.58
CA PRO A 61 -7.84 -9.19 5.39
C PRO A 61 -7.70 -8.76 6.84
N LYS A 62 -8.81 -8.30 7.42
CA LYS A 62 -8.87 -7.95 8.85
C LYS A 62 -8.48 -9.15 9.70
N ASN A 63 -7.63 -8.90 10.68
CA ASN A 63 -7.21 -9.86 11.69
C ASN A 63 -7.27 -9.17 13.05
N ASP A 64 -7.84 -9.84 14.05
CA ASP A 64 -7.92 -9.35 15.43
C ASP A 64 -6.58 -9.47 16.17
N ASP A 65 -5.60 -10.19 15.59
CA ASP A 65 -4.24 -10.27 16.10
C ASP A 65 -3.31 -9.27 15.39
N TYR A 66 -3.28 -8.05 15.89
CA TYR A 66 -2.43 -6.98 15.39
C TYR A 66 -0.92 -7.26 15.52
N SER A 67 -0.52 -8.26 16.29
CA SER A 67 0.89 -8.66 16.37
C SER A 67 1.43 -9.15 15.03
N VAL A 68 0.57 -9.64 14.15
CA VAL A 68 0.92 -10.06 12.78
C VAL A 68 1.23 -8.84 11.92
N GLU A 69 0.37 -7.82 11.99
CA GLU A 69 0.59 -6.55 11.31
C GLU A 69 1.87 -5.89 11.79
N LYS A 70 2.06 -5.78 13.10
CA LYS A 70 3.27 -5.19 13.70
C LYS A 70 4.55 -5.82 13.16
N LYS A 71 4.63 -7.15 13.12
CA LYS A 71 5.80 -7.85 12.57
C LYS A 71 5.99 -7.62 11.08
N MET A 72 4.89 -7.50 10.33
CA MET A 72 4.95 -7.16 8.91
C MET A 72 5.51 -5.75 8.71
N LEU A 73 5.06 -4.77 9.51
CA LEU A 73 5.55 -3.39 9.44
C LEU A 73 7.02 -3.29 9.84
N GLU A 74 7.43 -3.97 10.93
CA GLU A 74 8.83 -4.04 11.36
C GLU A 74 9.74 -4.64 10.27
N GLU A 75 9.27 -5.68 9.55
CA GLU A 75 10.03 -6.25 8.44
C GLU A 75 10.07 -5.29 7.23
N LEU A 76 8.97 -4.62 6.91
CA LEU A 76 8.94 -3.61 5.86
C LEU A 76 9.89 -2.45 6.15
N GLU A 77 9.85 -1.90 7.36
CA GLU A 77 10.69 -0.77 7.78
C GLU A 77 12.19 -1.13 7.93
N SER A 78 12.53 -2.41 7.83
CA SER A 78 13.93 -2.84 7.78
C SER A 78 14.62 -2.57 6.44
N TYR A 79 13.87 -2.18 5.41
CA TYR A 79 14.39 -1.86 4.08
C TYR A 79 14.65 -0.37 3.92
N ASP A 80 15.81 0.00 3.41
CA ASP A 80 16.21 1.41 3.17
C ASP A 80 15.31 2.13 2.14
N GLU A 81 14.59 1.37 1.34
CA GLU A 81 13.64 1.84 0.34
C GLU A 81 12.31 2.32 0.95
N ILE A 82 12.05 2.01 2.21
CA ILE A 82 10.88 2.49 2.96
C ILE A 82 11.32 3.61 3.91
N ASP A 83 10.64 4.74 3.80
CA ASP A 83 10.83 5.86 4.72
C ASP A 83 10.14 5.59 6.05
N HIS A 84 8.85 5.27 5.99
CA HIS A 84 8.05 4.86 7.14
C HIS A 84 6.77 4.15 6.69
N THR A 85 6.12 3.47 7.62
CA THR A 85 4.80 2.87 7.42
C THR A 85 3.78 3.48 8.37
N GLN A 86 2.51 3.43 8.00
CA GLN A 86 1.40 3.84 8.84
C GLN A 86 0.30 2.79 8.77
N GLY A 87 0.18 2.03 9.85
CA GLY A 87 -0.84 1.01 10.07
C GLY A 87 -1.44 1.16 11.45
N LEU A 88 -2.40 0.32 11.80
CA LEU A 88 -3.05 0.38 13.12
C LEU A 88 -2.05 0.10 14.24
N SER A 89 -1.11 -0.81 14.02
CA SER A 89 -0.18 -1.29 15.05
C SER A 89 1.00 -0.35 15.33
N ASN A 90 1.17 0.74 14.56
CA ASN A 90 2.23 1.72 14.77
C ASN A 90 1.72 3.17 14.89
N ILE A 91 0.42 3.38 15.10
CA ILE A 91 -0.11 4.69 15.47
C ILE A 91 0.12 4.92 16.96
N GLU A 92 0.92 5.92 17.27
CA GLU A 92 1.10 6.38 18.65
C GLU A 92 -0.13 7.16 19.11
N ALA A 93 -0.68 6.76 20.27
CA ALA A 93 -1.80 7.43 20.90
C ALA A 93 -1.30 8.55 21.82
N GLN A 94 -0.58 8.17 22.89
CA GLN A 94 -0.06 9.08 23.90
C GLN A 94 1.09 8.42 24.67
N ASP A 95 2.10 9.19 25.07
CA ASP A 95 3.19 8.78 25.95
C ASP A 95 3.95 7.50 25.49
N GLY A 96 4.07 7.32 24.17
CA GLY A 96 4.75 6.16 23.58
C GLY A 96 3.88 4.88 23.51
N TYR A 97 2.62 4.93 23.95
CA TYR A 97 1.68 3.83 23.77
C TYR A 97 1.06 3.88 22.36
N MET A 98 0.99 2.72 21.72
CA MET A 98 0.29 2.57 20.45
C MET A 98 -1.20 2.31 20.69
N LEU A 99 -2.06 2.64 19.71
CA LEU A 99 -3.52 2.45 19.82
C LEU A 99 -3.92 1.02 20.18
N GLU A 100 -3.11 0.06 19.79
CA GLU A 100 -3.36 -1.37 20.01
C GLU A 100 -2.67 -1.97 21.21
N ASP A 101 -1.84 -1.21 21.89
CA ASP A 101 -1.18 -1.70 23.10
C ASP A 101 -2.25 -2.10 24.12
N LYS A 102 -2.12 -3.33 24.62
CA LYS A 102 -3.02 -3.85 25.65
C LYS A 102 -2.54 -3.36 27.01
N LEU A 103 -3.27 -2.40 27.57
CA LEU A 103 -2.96 -1.80 28.85
C LEU A 103 -3.71 -2.48 30.00
N THR A 104 -3.09 -2.52 31.16
CA THR A 104 -3.76 -2.79 32.43
C THR A 104 -4.48 -1.56 32.93
N ALA A 105 -5.45 -1.72 33.83
CA ALA A 105 -6.13 -0.57 34.47
C ALA A 105 -5.17 0.43 35.12
N ARG A 106 -4.02 -0.06 35.66
CA ARG A 106 -2.98 0.81 36.22
C ARG A 106 -2.25 1.63 35.14
N GLN A 107 -1.83 0.98 34.06
CA GLN A 107 -1.16 1.68 32.95
C GLN A 107 -2.09 2.71 32.30
N PHE A 108 -3.35 2.33 32.13
CA PHE A 108 -4.36 3.23 31.58
C PHE A 108 -4.60 4.45 32.50
N SER A 109 -4.71 4.22 33.85
CA SER A 109 -4.89 5.32 34.79
C SER A 109 -3.70 6.30 34.77
N GLU A 110 -2.46 5.80 34.69
CA GLU A 110 -1.26 6.62 34.63
C GLU A 110 -1.17 7.42 33.32
N MET A 111 -1.54 6.81 32.18
CA MET A 111 -1.55 7.46 30.87
C MET A 111 -2.65 8.54 30.75
N ALA A 112 -3.85 8.24 31.24
CA ALA A 112 -5.02 9.10 31.12
C ALA A 112 -5.16 10.11 32.27
N ASP A 113 -4.21 10.15 33.20
CA ASP A 113 -4.23 10.97 34.44
C ASP A 113 -5.52 10.79 35.25
N LEU A 114 -5.99 9.53 35.36
CA LEU A 114 -7.20 9.13 36.07
C LEU A 114 -6.87 8.47 37.41
N ASP A 115 -7.78 8.58 38.37
CA ASP A 115 -7.70 7.80 39.59
C ASP A 115 -7.75 6.30 39.29
N TYR A 116 -6.83 5.53 39.88
CA TYR A 116 -6.74 4.08 39.68
C TYR A 116 -8.05 3.35 40.03
N GLU A 117 -8.79 3.83 41.04
CA GLU A 117 -10.09 3.26 41.42
C GLU A 117 -11.13 3.47 40.30
N ALA A 118 -11.12 4.64 39.66
CA ALA A 118 -11.96 4.92 38.49
C ALA A 118 -11.61 4.01 37.31
N ALA A 119 -10.33 3.86 36.98
CA ALA A 119 -9.88 2.95 35.94
C ALA A 119 -10.27 1.48 36.21
N GLN A 120 -10.18 1.05 37.47
CA GLN A 120 -10.64 -0.30 37.84
C GLN A 120 -12.15 -0.52 37.61
N LEU A 121 -12.96 0.50 37.90
CA LEU A 121 -14.41 0.43 37.66
C LEU A 121 -14.71 0.31 36.18
N VAL A 122 -14.08 1.14 35.36
CA VAL A 122 -14.24 1.13 33.90
C VAL A 122 -13.82 -0.22 33.30
N TYR A 123 -12.64 -0.73 33.71
CA TYR A 123 -12.15 -2.06 33.25
C TYR A 123 -13.07 -3.21 33.67
N THR A 124 -13.65 -3.11 34.87
CA THR A 124 -14.61 -4.10 35.36
C THR A 124 -15.91 -4.06 34.55
N ALA A 125 -16.42 -2.86 34.26
CA ALA A 125 -17.63 -2.68 33.46
C ALA A 125 -17.42 -3.19 32.03
N TYR A 126 -16.30 -2.82 31.39
CA TYR A 126 -15.91 -3.33 30.08
C TYR A 126 -15.86 -4.86 30.03
N ALA A 127 -15.23 -5.50 31.02
CA ALA A 127 -15.11 -6.96 31.07
C ALA A 127 -16.47 -7.66 31.26
N ILE A 128 -17.41 -7.01 31.95
CA ILE A 128 -18.78 -7.54 32.12
C ILE A 128 -19.53 -7.44 30.80
N GLU A 129 -19.49 -6.32 30.13
CA GLU A 129 -20.21 -6.06 28.88
C GLU A 129 -19.72 -6.92 27.73
N ASN A 130 -18.41 -7.14 27.66
CA ASN A 130 -17.77 -7.98 26.62
C ASN A 130 -17.69 -9.46 27.00
N GLU A 131 -18.41 -9.93 28.02
CA GLU A 131 -18.42 -11.33 28.47
C GLU A 131 -17.05 -11.86 28.94
N GLU A 132 -16.10 -10.97 29.24
CA GLU A 132 -14.73 -11.29 29.67
C GLU A 132 -14.56 -11.35 31.19
N TYR A 133 -15.64 -11.28 31.94
CA TYR A 133 -15.64 -11.28 33.42
C TYR A 133 -14.81 -12.42 34.00
N GLY A 134 -14.79 -13.59 33.34
CA GLY A 134 -13.96 -14.73 33.74
C GLY A 134 -12.47 -14.43 33.78
N GLN A 135 -11.97 -13.49 33.03
CA GLN A 135 -10.54 -13.13 32.93
C GLN A 135 -10.10 -12.26 34.13
N ILE A 136 -11.02 -11.50 34.73
CA ILE A 136 -10.75 -10.67 35.90
C ILE A 136 -10.88 -11.40 37.22
N ILE A 137 -11.57 -12.55 37.24
CA ILE A 137 -11.70 -13.35 38.47
C ILE A 137 -10.35 -13.98 38.82
N GLY A 138 -9.78 -13.53 39.92
CA GLY A 138 -8.52 -14.05 40.46
C GLY A 138 -7.24 -13.29 40.10
N ASN A 139 -7.21 -12.51 39.01
CA ASN A 139 -6.06 -11.68 38.66
C ASN A 139 -6.39 -10.44 37.87
N PHE A 140 -7.17 -9.54 38.44
CA PHE A 140 -7.52 -8.26 37.81
C PHE A 140 -6.28 -7.44 37.37
N ALA A 141 -5.19 -7.51 38.14
CA ALA A 141 -3.97 -6.75 37.86
C ALA A 141 -3.29 -7.14 36.54
N SER A 142 -3.57 -8.33 35.99
CA SER A 142 -3.04 -8.80 34.70
C SER A 142 -4.02 -8.67 33.53
N TYR A 143 -5.26 -8.28 33.79
CA TYR A 143 -6.24 -8.06 32.74
C TYR A 143 -5.84 -6.87 31.91
N ARG A 144 -5.87 -7.03 30.60
CA ARG A 144 -5.40 -6.04 29.62
C ARG A 144 -6.42 -5.88 28.51
N VAL A 145 -6.68 -4.62 28.16
CA VAL A 145 -7.59 -4.24 27.08
C VAL A 145 -6.83 -3.36 26.08
N PRO A 146 -7.03 -3.50 24.76
CA PRO A 146 -6.47 -2.58 23.78
C PRO A 146 -6.85 -1.14 24.11
N LEU A 147 -5.88 -0.24 23.98
CA LEU A 147 -6.09 1.17 24.34
C LEU A 147 -7.24 1.78 23.53
N VAL A 148 -7.33 1.47 22.25
CA VAL A 148 -8.40 1.97 21.37
C VAL A 148 -9.79 1.53 21.85
N ASP A 149 -9.93 0.26 22.23
CA ASP A 149 -11.21 -0.28 22.68
C ASP A 149 -11.63 0.33 24.00
N MET A 150 -10.67 0.49 24.93
CA MET A 150 -10.93 1.11 26.21
C MET A 150 -11.27 2.60 26.06
N PHE A 151 -10.60 3.32 25.18
CA PHE A 151 -10.88 4.74 24.93
C PHE A 151 -12.29 4.94 24.35
N LEU A 152 -12.66 4.14 23.33
CA LEU A 152 -14.01 4.22 22.73
C LEU A 152 -15.08 3.86 23.75
N TYR A 153 -14.83 2.85 24.58
CA TYR A 153 -15.73 2.47 25.67
C TYR A 153 -15.92 3.61 26.68
N VAL A 154 -14.85 4.28 27.08
CA VAL A 154 -14.94 5.44 27.98
C VAL A 154 -15.77 6.57 27.36
N CYS A 155 -15.59 6.82 26.05
CA CYS A 155 -16.41 7.81 25.34
C CYS A 155 -17.90 7.45 25.36
N ASP A 156 -18.24 6.18 25.10
CA ASP A 156 -19.62 5.70 25.12
C ASP A 156 -20.24 5.83 26.52
N GLU A 157 -19.50 5.48 27.58
CA GLU A 157 -19.96 5.60 28.96
C GLU A 157 -20.12 7.06 29.42
N ALA A 158 -19.26 7.97 28.93
CA ALA A 158 -19.39 9.39 29.17
C ALA A 158 -20.67 9.96 28.54
N ASP A 159 -21.00 9.55 27.32
CA ASP A 159 -22.22 9.94 26.61
C ASP A 159 -23.50 9.46 27.33
N THR A 160 -23.44 8.33 28.01
CA THR A 160 -24.58 7.84 28.83
C THR A 160 -24.75 8.58 30.16
N GLY A 161 -23.77 9.39 30.55
CA GLY A 161 -23.76 10.15 31.80
C GLY A 161 -23.44 9.34 33.06
N ILE A 162 -22.91 8.12 32.88
CA ILE A 162 -22.41 7.28 33.98
C ILE A 162 -21.15 7.88 34.57
N VAL A 163 -20.30 8.48 33.73
CA VAL A 163 -19.11 9.22 34.14
C VAL A 163 -19.47 10.71 34.22
N SER A 164 -19.28 11.31 35.41
CA SER A 164 -19.56 12.71 35.60
C SER A 164 -18.34 13.55 35.17
N LEU A 165 -18.37 14.07 33.97
CA LEU A 165 -17.37 14.98 33.40
C LEU A 165 -17.93 16.39 33.35
N SER A 166 -17.07 17.38 33.42
CA SER A 166 -17.42 18.77 33.11
C SER A 166 -17.71 18.92 31.60
N GLN A 167 -18.39 20.00 31.22
CA GLN A 167 -18.67 20.23 29.80
C GLN A 167 -17.40 20.37 28.94
N GLU A 168 -16.34 20.99 29.51
CA GLU A 168 -15.06 21.14 28.83
C GLU A 168 -14.37 19.78 28.59
N GLU A 169 -14.37 18.91 29.60
CA GLU A 169 -13.82 17.54 29.47
C GLU A 169 -14.62 16.69 28.50
N LEU A 170 -15.93 16.85 28.42
CA LEU A 170 -16.77 16.17 27.43
C LEU A 170 -16.48 16.64 26.00
N ASP A 171 -16.33 17.95 25.81
CA ASP A 171 -16.02 18.55 24.51
C ASP A 171 -14.63 18.07 24.01
N ASP A 172 -13.62 18.03 24.90
CA ASP A 172 -12.28 17.52 24.59
C ASP A 172 -12.30 16.01 24.25
N LEU A 173 -13.11 15.24 25.00
CA LEU A 173 -13.27 13.81 24.76
C LEU A 173 -13.93 13.52 23.40
N HIS A 174 -14.96 14.30 23.03
CA HIS A 174 -15.62 14.19 21.75
C HIS A 174 -14.67 14.57 20.59
N GLU A 175 -13.86 15.62 20.74
CA GLU A 175 -12.86 16.00 19.73
C GLU A 175 -11.80 14.89 19.55
N ALA A 176 -11.33 14.31 20.64
CA ALA A 176 -10.38 13.19 20.60
C ALA A 176 -11.02 11.94 19.95
N ARG A 177 -12.29 11.63 20.26
CA ARG A 177 -13.05 10.56 19.63
C ARG A 177 -13.16 10.76 18.13
N GLU A 178 -13.57 11.93 17.66
CA GLU A 178 -13.71 12.24 16.24
C GLU A 178 -12.39 12.05 15.48
N LYS A 179 -11.28 12.54 16.07
CA LYS A 179 -9.94 12.36 15.51
C LYS A 179 -9.57 10.88 15.42
N MET A 180 -9.81 10.11 16.46
CA MET A 180 -9.51 8.68 16.49
C MET A 180 -10.36 7.90 15.50
N GLU A 181 -11.67 8.10 15.47
CA GLU A 181 -12.59 7.45 14.52
C GLU A 181 -12.22 7.80 13.07
N SER A 182 -11.82 9.05 12.80
CA SER A 182 -11.33 9.46 11.48
C SER A 182 -10.04 8.74 11.10
N ALA A 183 -9.11 8.56 12.02
CA ALA A 183 -7.86 7.83 11.78
C ALA A 183 -8.14 6.33 11.56
N LEU A 184 -8.96 5.73 12.40
CA LEU A 184 -9.38 4.33 12.27
C LEU A 184 -10.08 4.08 10.93
N ALA A 185 -11.02 4.95 10.53
CA ALA A 185 -11.73 4.84 9.25
C ALA A 185 -10.80 4.89 8.02
N GLN A 186 -9.61 5.47 8.15
CA GLN A 186 -8.62 5.46 7.09
C GLN A 186 -7.85 4.14 7.00
N LEU A 187 -7.71 3.39 8.09
CA LEU A 187 -6.86 2.21 8.17
C LEU A 187 -7.65 0.91 8.34
N GLN A 188 -8.84 0.99 8.92
CA GLN A 188 -9.67 -0.16 9.23
C GLN A 188 -11.02 -0.10 8.50
N GLY A 189 -11.33 -1.15 7.76
CA GLY A 189 -12.65 -1.37 7.17
C GLY A 189 -13.36 -2.58 7.81
N ASP A 190 -14.53 -2.91 7.29
CA ASP A 190 -15.32 -4.05 7.81
C ASP A 190 -14.63 -5.39 7.64
N LYS A 191 -14.02 -5.61 6.48
CA LYS A 191 -13.40 -6.89 6.06
C LYS A 191 -11.89 -6.83 5.86
N TYR A 192 -11.36 -5.64 5.67
CA TYR A 192 -9.96 -5.41 5.32
C TYR A 192 -9.38 -4.29 6.17
N ASN A 193 -8.11 -4.41 6.47
CA ASN A 193 -7.30 -3.34 6.99
C ASN A 193 -6.40 -2.80 5.88
N ARG A 194 -5.90 -1.58 6.06
CA ARG A 194 -5.00 -0.90 5.14
C ARG A 194 -3.78 -0.38 5.86
N VAL A 195 -2.62 -0.59 5.27
CA VAL A 195 -1.37 0.06 5.65
C VAL A 195 -0.96 1.03 4.54
N LEU A 196 -0.48 2.19 4.93
CA LEU A 196 0.14 3.18 4.06
C LEU A 196 1.67 3.02 4.18
N ILE A 197 2.33 2.76 3.07
CA ILE A 197 3.78 2.54 2.99
C ILE A 197 4.35 3.72 2.21
N TYR A 198 5.16 4.53 2.88
CA TYR A 198 5.84 5.67 2.30
C TYR A 198 7.21 5.23 1.82
N LEU A 199 7.42 5.25 0.51
CA LEU A 199 8.69 4.90 -0.08
C LEU A 199 9.68 6.05 0.03
N SER A 200 10.96 5.70 0.15
CA SER A 200 12.04 6.68 0.22
C SER A 200 12.04 7.60 -1.01
N PRO A 201 12.22 8.92 -0.83
CA PRO A 201 12.31 9.87 -1.94
C PRO A 201 13.46 9.59 -2.91
N SER A 202 14.45 8.80 -2.49
CA SER A 202 15.56 8.36 -3.33
C SER A 202 15.20 7.27 -4.35
N LEU A 203 14.02 6.67 -4.20
CA LEU A 203 13.48 5.67 -5.13
C LEU A 203 12.85 6.40 -6.32
N GLU A 204 13.59 6.53 -7.40
CA GLU A 204 13.06 7.05 -8.66
C GLU A 204 12.17 5.99 -9.34
N ALA A 205 11.18 6.47 -10.12
CA ALA A 205 10.34 5.59 -10.93
C ALA A 205 11.19 4.74 -11.88
N GLY A 206 10.92 3.43 -11.96
CA GLY A 206 11.61 2.52 -12.86
C GLY A 206 11.73 1.10 -12.31
N GLN A 207 12.68 0.34 -12.90
CA GLN A 207 12.84 -1.09 -12.61
C GLN A 207 13.06 -1.39 -11.12
N THR A 208 13.85 -0.61 -10.42
CA THR A 208 14.13 -0.79 -8.98
C THR A 208 12.86 -0.65 -8.14
N THR A 209 12.02 0.33 -8.46
CA THR A 209 10.72 0.53 -7.78
C THR A 209 9.79 -0.64 -8.04
N TYR A 210 9.76 -1.17 -9.25
CA TYR A 210 8.92 -2.32 -9.61
C TYR A 210 9.35 -3.60 -8.89
N GLU A 211 10.64 -3.87 -8.83
CA GLU A 211 11.21 -5.01 -8.09
C GLU A 211 10.91 -4.88 -6.59
N PHE A 212 10.95 -3.66 -6.07
CA PHE A 212 10.62 -3.41 -4.67
C PHE A 212 9.12 -3.56 -4.37
N THR A 213 8.24 -3.20 -5.30
CA THR A 213 6.79 -3.47 -5.21
C THR A 213 6.51 -4.97 -5.08
N ASP A 214 7.22 -5.81 -5.82
CA ASP A 214 7.12 -7.28 -5.67
C ASP A 214 7.67 -7.77 -4.32
N THR A 215 8.68 -7.11 -3.76
CA THR A 215 9.20 -7.38 -2.41
C THR A 215 8.14 -7.09 -1.36
N ILE A 216 7.50 -5.91 -1.40
CA ILE A 216 6.38 -5.57 -0.49
C ILE A 216 5.29 -6.65 -0.56
N ARG A 217 4.89 -7.04 -1.78
CA ARG A 217 3.88 -8.08 -1.98
C ARG A 217 4.31 -9.42 -1.40
N SER A 218 5.56 -9.79 -1.53
CA SER A 218 6.10 -11.06 -0.99
C SER A 218 6.12 -11.07 0.52
N ILE A 219 6.49 -9.96 1.16
CA ILE A 219 6.46 -9.78 2.61
C ILE A 219 5.01 -9.88 3.10
N ALA A 220 4.08 -9.14 2.48
CA ALA A 220 2.67 -9.21 2.85
C ALA A 220 2.11 -10.65 2.74
N ARG A 221 2.46 -11.38 1.70
CA ARG A 221 2.07 -12.78 1.54
C ARG A 221 2.66 -13.74 2.57
N LYS A 222 3.80 -13.43 3.13
CA LYS A 222 4.41 -14.21 4.22
C LYS A 222 3.57 -14.16 5.49
N TYR A 223 2.97 -12.99 5.78
CA TYR A 223 2.15 -12.77 6.96
C TYR A 223 0.66 -13.08 6.74
N TYR A 224 0.18 -12.94 5.50
CA TYR A 224 -1.21 -13.19 5.09
C TYR A 224 -1.25 -14.15 3.88
N PRO A 225 -0.86 -15.44 4.06
CA PRO A 225 -0.67 -16.38 2.96
C PRO A 225 -1.97 -16.73 2.22
N ASP A 226 -3.08 -16.84 2.95
CA ASP A 226 -4.38 -17.25 2.42
C ASP A 226 -5.29 -16.06 2.10
N GLY A 227 -4.82 -14.82 2.36
CA GLY A 227 -5.60 -13.61 2.21
C GLY A 227 -5.56 -13.03 0.80
N GLU A 228 -6.64 -12.37 0.40
CA GLU A 228 -6.63 -11.49 -0.77
C GLU A 228 -5.87 -10.21 -0.42
N LEU A 229 -4.79 -9.94 -1.15
CA LEU A 229 -3.95 -8.77 -0.97
C LEU A 229 -4.12 -7.84 -2.17
N TYR A 230 -4.39 -6.58 -1.88
CA TYR A 230 -4.49 -5.53 -2.89
C TYR A 230 -3.45 -4.45 -2.60
N MET A 231 -2.85 -3.92 -3.65
CA MET A 231 -1.90 -2.82 -3.57
C MET A 231 -2.31 -1.74 -4.55
N ALA A 232 -2.28 -0.49 -4.12
CA ALA A 232 -2.57 0.68 -4.93
C ALA A 232 -1.63 1.83 -4.56
N GLY A 233 -1.23 2.59 -5.55
CA GLY A 233 -0.33 3.74 -5.38
C GLY A 233 0.40 4.05 -6.67
N ASP A 234 1.14 5.14 -6.70
CA ASP A 234 1.82 5.57 -7.92
C ASP A 234 2.81 4.52 -8.43
N ALA A 235 3.64 3.97 -7.54
CA ALA A 235 4.59 2.91 -7.88
C ALA A 235 3.91 1.63 -8.40
N THR A 236 2.75 1.26 -7.86
CA THR A 236 2.02 0.07 -8.29
C THR A 236 1.30 0.27 -9.62
N ASN A 237 0.78 1.47 -9.86
CA ASN A 237 0.12 1.82 -11.12
C ASN A 237 1.10 1.72 -12.30
N GLU A 238 2.30 2.25 -12.15
CA GLU A 238 3.34 2.16 -13.17
C GLU A 238 3.76 0.70 -13.43
N TYR A 239 3.92 -0.09 -12.39
CA TYR A 239 4.24 -1.51 -12.49
C TYR A 239 3.17 -2.32 -13.22
N ASP A 240 1.91 -2.16 -12.84
CA ASP A 240 0.79 -2.88 -13.45
C ASP A 240 0.61 -2.46 -14.92
N PHE A 241 0.84 -1.18 -15.21
CA PHE A 241 0.82 -0.64 -16.57
C PHE A 241 1.93 -1.23 -17.42
N GLN A 242 3.16 -1.29 -16.91
CA GLN A 242 4.28 -1.93 -17.61
C GLN A 242 4.00 -3.38 -17.93
N LYS A 243 3.52 -4.14 -16.95
CA LYS A 243 3.24 -5.57 -17.09
C LYS A 243 2.13 -5.84 -18.11
N SER A 244 1.06 -5.04 -18.09
CA SER A 244 -0.04 -5.11 -19.03
C SER A 244 0.42 -4.73 -20.44
N PHE A 245 1.15 -3.64 -20.58
CA PHE A 245 1.65 -3.15 -21.87
C PHE A 245 2.63 -4.11 -22.53
N ALA A 246 3.50 -4.77 -21.76
CA ALA A 246 4.44 -5.73 -22.30
C ALA A 246 3.73 -6.90 -22.96
N ILE A 247 2.65 -7.41 -22.35
CA ILE A 247 1.83 -8.50 -22.90
C ILE A 247 1.04 -8.03 -24.11
N ASP A 248 0.37 -6.89 -24.01
CA ASP A 248 -0.44 -6.32 -25.09
C ASP A 248 0.40 -6.01 -26.32
N ASN A 249 1.60 -5.49 -26.14
CA ASN A 249 2.53 -5.19 -27.24
C ASN A 249 2.94 -6.45 -28.02
N VAL A 250 3.18 -7.56 -27.31
CA VAL A 250 3.47 -8.85 -27.96
C VAL A 250 2.24 -9.36 -28.74
N VAL A 251 1.05 -9.31 -28.12
CA VAL A 251 -0.19 -9.76 -28.78
C VAL A 251 -0.49 -8.92 -30.01
N VAL A 252 -0.43 -7.59 -29.91
CA VAL A 252 -0.67 -6.67 -31.04
C VAL A 252 0.35 -6.89 -32.15
N SER A 253 1.62 -7.09 -31.82
CA SER A 253 2.68 -7.37 -32.80
C SER A 253 2.42 -8.68 -33.55
N VAL A 254 2.11 -9.76 -32.83
CA VAL A 254 1.83 -11.07 -33.44
C VAL A 254 0.59 -11.00 -34.35
N VAL A 255 -0.49 -10.38 -33.88
CA VAL A 255 -1.74 -10.21 -34.67
C VAL A 255 -1.48 -9.36 -35.89
N SER A 256 -0.73 -8.28 -35.77
CA SER A 256 -0.38 -7.39 -36.91
C SER A 256 0.45 -8.14 -37.94
N ILE A 257 1.47 -8.88 -37.52
CA ILE A 257 2.28 -9.72 -38.43
C ILE A 257 1.42 -10.76 -39.15
N PHE A 258 0.49 -11.38 -38.44
CA PHE A 258 -0.40 -12.37 -39.01
C PHE A 258 -1.35 -11.78 -40.07
N ILE A 259 -1.95 -10.62 -39.78
CA ILE A 259 -2.82 -9.89 -40.70
C ILE A 259 -2.04 -9.48 -41.97
N VAL A 260 -0.86 -8.88 -41.79
CA VAL A 260 0.01 -8.48 -42.91
C VAL A 260 0.40 -9.70 -43.76
N LEU A 261 0.77 -10.81 -43.10
CA LEU A 261 1.10 -12.05 -43.82
C LEU A 261 -0.07 -12.54 -44.66
N LEU A 262 -1.29 -12.58 -44.13
CA LEU A 262 -2.49 -12.95 -44.87
C LEU A 262 -2.71 -12.07 -46.10
N VAL A 263 -2.68 -10.74 -45.92
CA VAL A 263 -2.87 -9.79 -47.04
C VAL A 263 -1.81 -10.01 -48.12
N LEU A 264 -0.54 -10.16 -47.72
CA LEU A 264 0.54 -10.40 -48.67
C LEU A 264 0.43 -11.73 -49.41
N LEU A 265 0.00 -12.82 -48.73
CA LEU A 265 -0.24 -14.12 -49.33
C LEU A 265 -1.33 -14.05 -50.42
N PHE A 266 -2.42 -13.34 -50.15
CA PHE A 266 -3.49 -13.14 -51.11
C PHE A 266 -3.07 -12.26 -52.29
N THR A 267 -2.21 -11.27 -52.04
CA THR A 267 -1.75 -10.31 -53.05
C THR A 267 -0.72 -10.92 -53.99
N PHE A 268 0.29 -11.63 -53.44
CA PHE A 268 1.42 -12.14 -54.24
C PHE A 268 1.24 -13.57 -54.74
N GLN A 269 0.21 -14.29 -54.28
CA GLN A 269 -0.03 -15.72 -54.65
C GLN A 269 1.23 -16.59 -54.53
N SER A 270 2.16 -16.22 -53.66
CA SER A 270 3.44 -16.86 -53.41
C SER A 270 3.78 -16.74 -51.93
N VAL A 271 4.31 -17.80 -51.32
CA VAL A 271 4.66 -17.83 -49.91
C VAL A 271 6.01 -17.16 -49.60
N GLY A 272 6.95 -17.22 -50.55
CA GLY A 272 8.32 -16.74 -50.35
C GLY A 272 8.47 -15.21 -50.23
N MET A 273 7.73 -14.47 -51.05
CA MET A 273 7.80 -13.00 -51.07
C MET A 273 7.24 -12.35 -49.79
N PRO A 274 6.07 -12.77 -49.27
CA PRO A 274 5.53 -12.28 -48.01
C PRO A 274 6.46 -12.50 -46.82
N ILE A 275 7.03 -13.67 -46.68
CA ILE A 275 7.95 -13.98 -45.58
C ILE A 275 9.18 -13.08 -45.64
N LEU A 276 9.78 -12.89 -46.84
CA LEU A 276 10.93 -12.01 -47.01
C LEU A 276 10.62 -10.56 -46.67
N LEU A 277 9.45 -10.07 -47.09
CA LEU A 277 9.00 -8.72 -46.79
C LEU A 277 8.78 -8.51 -45.28
N ILE A 278 8.14 -9.45 -44.61
CA ILE A 278 7.93 -9.35 -43.14
C ILE A 278 9.27 -9.33 -42.40
N VAL A 279 10.20 -10.21 -42.77
CA VAL A 279 11.54 -10.25 -42.15
C VAL A 279 12.30 -8.90 -42.37
N VAL A 280 12.09 -8.24 -43.51
CA VAL A 280 12.74 -6.96 -43.82
C VAL A 280 12.07 -5.77 -43.08
N ILE A 281 10.74 -5.83 -42.87
CA ILE A 281 9.98 -4.71 -42.26
C ILE A 281 10.00 -4.78 -40.73
N GLN A 282 9.97 -5.99 -40.18
CA GLN A 282 9.88 -6.21 -38.71
C GLN A 282 11.24 -6.48 -38.04
N GLY A 283 12.28 -6.80 -38.78
CA GLY A 283 13.66 -6.94 -38.31
C GLY A 283 14.40 -5.64 -38.36
#